data_078168e2173b79317cdbc9bc09f189b6
#
_entry.id   078168e2173b79317cdbc9bc09f189b6
#
_cell.length_a   1.000
_cell.length_b   1.000
_cell.length_c   1.000
_cell.angle_alpha   90.00
_cell.angle_beta   90.00
_cell.angle_gamma   90.00
#
_symmetry.space_group_name_H-M   'P 1'
#
loop_
_entity.id
_entity.type
_entity.pdbx_description
1 polymer ?
#
loop_
_entity_poly.entity_id
_entity_poly.type
_entity_poly.pdbx_seq_one_letter_code
_entity_poly.pdbx_strand_id
1 'polypeptide(L)'
;AVDTPAVYQDNDQIFTIVEVMPEFVDGGMQGCLKFLMDNTKYPEQAKRDKISGKVSVKFVIEKDGSITDAKVVRTDNPVFNEEALRVVNSMPKWKPGKQRGKEVRVSYTVPVIFSLDGKGYQKAMSTAKGNTKSNATQAQSGSDFDENQLFQIVEEMPEFPGGMGACLKFLMANTEYPEKAKAQKVEGKVSVKFVVEKDGSISNPQIIKGGNPLLNDEALRVVNSMPKWKPGKQRGKVVRVGYTVPIIFKLQ
;
A
#
# COMPACT_ATOMS: atom_id res chain seq x y z
N ALA A 1 -46.73 18.63 0.12
CA ALA A 1 -45.61 18.05 0.81
C ALA A 1 -44.54 17.74 -0.23
N VAL A 2 -43.48 18.54 -0.28
CA VAL A 2 -42.33 18.31 -1.14
C VAL A 2 -41.38 17.37 -0.38
N ASP A 3 -41.23 16.17 -0.91
CA ASP A 3 -40.26 15.21 -0.45
C ASP A 3 -38.85 15.78 -0.62
N THR A 4 -38.22 16.15 0.47
CA THR A 4 -36.83 16.57 0.50
C THR A 4 -36.00 15.29 0.37
N PRO A 5 -35.13 15.13 -0.66
CA PRO A 5 -34.30 13.96 -0.74
C PRO A 5 -33.39 13.94 0.49
N ALA A 6 -33.38 12.80 1.17
CA ALA A 6 -32.49 12.52 2.30
C ALA A 6 -31.06 12.89 1.92
N VAL A 7 -30.51 13.91 2.57
CA VAL A 7 -29.10 14.27 2.51
C VAL A 7 -28.38 13.08 3.13
N TYR A 8 -27.82 12.20 2.29
CA TYR A 8 -26.86 11.20 2.72
C TYR A 8 -25.73 11.95 3.42
N GLN A 9 -25.74 11.90 4.74
CA GLN A 9 -24.64 12.43 5.53
C GLN A 9 -23.42 11.54 5.25
N ASP A 10 -22.52 12.10 4.46
CA ASP A 10 -21.23 11.53 4.01
C ASP A 10 -20.23 11.36 5.18
N ASN A 11 -20.75 11.26 6.41
CA ASN A 11 -19.96 11.47 7.63
C ASN A 11 -19.29 10.21 8.18
N ASP A 12 -19.68 9.01 7.73
CA ASP A 12 -19.17 7.74 8.29
C ASP A 12 -18.47 6.82 7.29
N GLN A 13 -18.39 7.23 6.02
CA GLN A 13 -17.76 6.38 5.01
C GLN A 13 -16.25 6.32 5.22
N ILE A 14 -15.73 5.08 5.34
CA ILE A 14 -14.29 4.81 5.39
C ILE A 14 -13.82 4.47 3.99
N PHE A 15 -12.93 5.28 3.47
CA PHE A 15 -12.31 5.07 2.16
C PHE A 15 -11.07 4.18 2.30
N THR A 16 -10.77 3.41 1.26
CA THR A 16 -9.52 2.65 1.16
C THR A 16 -8.53 3.35 0.23
N ILE A 17 -9.04 4.13 -0.71
CA ILE A 17 -8.29 4.90 -1.69
C ILE A 17 -9.01 6.23 -1.86
N VAL A 18 -8.25 7.31 -1.86
CA VAL A 18 -8.72 8.68 -2.02
C VAL A 18 -7.79 9.48 -2.94
N GLU A 19 -8.25 10.63 -3.42
CA GLU A 19 -7.47 11.49 -4.34
C GLU A 19 -6.15 11.95 -3.73
N VAL A 20 -6.17 12.28 -2.43
CA VAL A 20 -4.96 12.59 -1.64
C VAL A 20 -4.91 11.60 -0.49
N MET A 21 -3.95 10.69 -0.52
CA MET A 21 -3.76 9.70 0.54
C MET A 21 -3.26 10.37 1.83
N PRO A 22 -3.61 9.82 3.00
CA PRO A 22 -3.05 10.28 4.25
C PRO A 22 -1.52 10.18 4.26
N GLU A 23 -0.88 11.15 4.91
CA GLU A 23 0.58 11.20 5.01
C GLU A 23 0.99 11.31 6.48
N PHE A 24 2.00 10.53 6.90
CA PHE A 24 2.61 10.69 8.22
C PHE A 24 3.31 12.04 8.32
N VAL A 25 3.09 12.77 9.42
CA VAL A 25 3.52 14.20 9.54
C VAL A 25 5.01 14.41 9.35
N ASP A 26 5.84 13.50 9.83
CA ASP A 26 7.29 13.62 9.80
C ASP A 26 7.92 12.73 8.72
N GLY A 27 7.83 13.14 7.46
CA GLY A 27 8.51 12.45 6.35
C GLY A 27 7.72 11.32 5.70
N GLY A 28 6.37 11.39 5.73
CA GLY A 28 5.50 10.44 5.03
C GLY A 28 5.71 9.00 5.48
N MET A 29 5.69 8.04 4.55
CA MET A 29 5.84 6.62 4.88
C MET A 29 7.20 6.30 5.52
N GLN A 30 8.27 7.00 5.14
CA GLN A 30 9.59 6.80 5.74
C GLN A 30 9.62 7.25 7.20
N GLY A 31 9.02 8.41 7.50
CA GLY A 31 8.84 8.87 8.87
C GLY A 31 8.02 7.89 9.69
N CYS A 32 6.94 7.35 9.12
CA CYS A 32 6.14 6.31 9.77
C CYS A 32 6.98 5.06 10.10
N LEU A 33 7.74 4.53 9.13
CA LEU A 33 8.59 3.36 9.36
C LEU A 33 9.70 3.64 10.38
N LYS A 34 10.30 4.83 10.33
CA LYS A 34 11.28 5.27 11.32
C LYS A 34 10.65 5.35 12.71
N PHE A 35 9.47 5.97 12.83
CA PHE A 35 8.73 6.04 14.09
C PHE A 35 8.45 4.64 14.65
N LEU A 36 7.98 3.71 13.83
CA LEU A 36 7.75 2.33 14.23
C LEU A 36 9.05 1.67 14.71
N MET A 37 10.15 1.84 13.98
CA MET A 37 11.45 1.28 14.35
C MET A 37 11.94 1.80 15.70
N ASP A 38 11.82 3.11 15.92
CA ASP A 38 12.33 3.78 17.13
C ASP A 38 11.45 3.51 18.37
N ASN A 39 10.14 3.26 18.19
CA ASN A 39 9.17 3.14 19.26
C ASN A 39 8.64 1.72 19.53
N THR A 40 8.98 0.74 18.66
CA THR A 40 8.57 -0.66 18.87
C THR A 40 9.49 -1.31 19.91
N LYS A 41 8.87 -1.82 20.98
CA LYS A 41 9.56 -2.60 22.01
C LYS A 41 9.50 -4.08 21.64
N TYR A 42 10.62 -4.76 21.76
CA TYR A 42 10.64 -6.19 21.53
C TYR A 42 10.09 -6.94 22.73
N PRO A 43 9.05 -7.79 22.60
CA PRO A 43 8.52 -8.55 23.72
C PRO A 43 9.59 -9.48 24.33
N GLU A 44 9.72 -9.49 25.65
CA GLU A 44 10.75 -10.26 26.34
C GLU A 44 10.65 -11.77 26.08
N GLN A 45 9.44 -12.30 25.97
CA GLN A 45 9.23 -13.69 25.60
C GLN A 45 9.80 -13.99 24.22
N ALA A 46 9.49 -13.12 23.23
CA ALA A 46 10.00 -13.30 21.87
C ALA A 46 11.52 -13.17 21.78
N LYS A 47 12.15 -12.36 22.66
CA LYS A 47 13.62 -12.30 22.77
C LYS A 47 14.22 -13.61 23.28
N ARG A 48 13.64 -14.17 24.35
CA ARG A 48 14.08 -15.45 24.93
C ARG A 48 13.95 -16.59 23.91
N ASP A 49 12.84 -16.62 23.21
CA ASP A 49 12.52 -17.69 22.25
C ASP A 49 13.15 -17.44 20.85
N LYS A 50 13.89 -16.33 20.70
CA LYS A 50 14.53 -15.90 19.45
C LYS A 50 13.57 -15.84 18.26
N ILE A 51 12.31 -15.44 18.51
CA ILE A 51 11.26 -15.34 17.50
C ILE A 51 11.34 -13.98 16.83
N SER A 52 11.39 -13.93 15.51
CA SER A 52 11.24 -12.73 14.68
C SER A 52 9.98 -12.83 13.83
N GLY A 53 9.41 -11.70 13.42
CA GLY A 53 8.20 -11.73 12.62
C GLY A 53 7.68 -10.35 12.23
N LYS A 54 6.54 -10.36 11.57
CA LYS A 54 5.85 -9.17 11.11
C LYS A 54 4.37 -9.22 11.50
N VAL A 55 3.84 -8.08 11.91
CA VAL A 55 2.42 -7.87 12.18
C VAL A 55 1.90 -6.77 11.25
N SER A 56 0.86 -7.05 10.49
CA SER A 56 0.16 -6.02 9.71
C SER A 56 -1.00 -5.49 10.52
N VAL A 57 -0.94 -4.21 10.85
CA VAL A 57 -1.97 -3.50 11.61
C VAL A 57 -2.74 -2.59 10.66
N LYS A 58 -4.05 -2.79 10.61
CA LYS A 58 -5.00 -1.93 9.89
C LYS A 58 -5.63 -0.97 10.88
N PHE A 59 -5.78 0.29 10.50
CA PHE A 59 -6.42 1.33 11.29
C PHE A 59 -7.12 2.34 10.39
N VAL A 60 -7.90 3.21 10.97
CA VAL A 60 -8.56 4.31 10.28
C VAL A 60 -7.85 5.62 10.66
N ILE A 61 -7.52 6.41 9.66
CA ILE A 61 -7.07 7.79 9.84
C ILE A 61 -8.30 8.67 9.70
N GLU A 62 -8.65 9.35 10.76
CA GLU A 62 -9.80 10.23 10.86
C GLU A 62 -9.58 11.55 10.10
N LYS A 63 -10.64 12.34 9.94
CA LYS A 63 -10.58 13.64 9.26
C LYS A 63 -9.64 14.63 9.95
N ASP A 64 -9.44 14.48 11.27
CA ASP A 64 -8.50 15.29 12.05
C ASP A 64 -7.08 14.71 12.11
N GLY A 65 -6.84 13.62 11.39
CA GLY A 65 -5.56 12.90 11.35
C GLY A 65 -5.32 11.92 12.51
N SER A 66 -6.24 11.82 13.47
CA SER A 66 -6.11 10.84 14.56
C SER A 66 -6.31 9.41 14.06
N ILE A 67 -5.78 8.44 14.81
CA ILE A 67 -5.90 7.02 14.50
C ILE A 67 -7.00 6.40 15.36
N THR A 68 -7.86 5.62 14.70
CA THR A 68 -8.93 4.83 15.33
C THR A 68 -9.00 3.42 14.74
N ASP A 69 -9.75 2.53 15.37
CA ASP A 69 -10.02 1.17 14.89
C ASP A 69 -8.77 0.34 14.54
N ALA A 70 -7.69 0.51 15.29
CA ALA A 70 -6.47 -0.27 15.08
C ALA A 70 -6.71 -1.75 15.38
N LYS A 71 -6.42 -2.61 14.41
CA LYS A 71 -6.57 -4.07 14.55
C LYS A 71 -5.53 -4.83 13.76
N VAL A 72 -5.09 -5.96 14.30
CA VAL A 72 -4.22 -6.89 13.60
C VAL A 72 -5.00 -7.59 12.49
N VAL A 73 -4.54 -7.48 11.26
CA VAL A 73 -5.13 -8.18 10.10
C VAL A 73 -4.28 -9.36 9.64
N ARG A 74 -3.00 -9.36 10.01
CA ARG A 74 -2.09 -10.48 9.76
C ARG A 74 -0.96 -10.44 10.79
N THR A 75 -0.60 -11.60 11.30
CA THR A 75 0.56 -11.76 12.19
C THR A 75 1.31 -13.03 11.86
N ASP A 76 2.63 -12.99 11.97
CA ASP A 76 3.48 -14.17 11.86
C ASP A 76 3.56 -14.91 13.21
N ASN A 77 3.40 -14.19 14.34
CA ASN A 77 3.32 -14.76 15.67
C ASN A 77 2.49 -13.86 16.61
N PRO A 78 1.49 -14.41 17.33
CA PRO A 78 0.63 -13.65 18.24
C PRO A 78 1.35 -12.91 19.37
N VAL A 79 2.54 -13.34 19.77
CA VAL A 79 3.36 -12.69 20.83
C VAL A 79 3.65 -11.22 20.49
N PHE A 80 3.57 -10.83 19.24
CA PHE A 80 3.84 -9.47 18.78
C PHE A 80 2.59 -8.58 18.70
N ASN A 81 1.39 -9.14 18.80
CA ASN A 81 0.15 -8.43 18.49
C ASN A 81 -0.09 -7.23 19.41
N GLU A 82 0.10 -7.43 20.70
CA GLU A 82 -0.11 -6.37 21.72
C GLU A 82 0.82 -5.19 21.48
N GLU A 83 2.11 -5.45 21.29
CA GLU A 83 3.10 -4.41 21.04
C GLU A 83 2.88 -3.71 19.69
N ALA A 84 2.48 -4.44 18.66
CA ALA A 84 2.16 -3.87 17.36
C ALA A 84 0.96 -2.90 17.43
N LEU A 85 -0.07 -3.26 18.18
CA LEU A 85 -1.21 -2.37 18.43
C LEU A 85 -0.81 -1.17 19.28
N ARG A 86 0.00 -1.38 20.33
CA ARG A 86 0.48 -0.30 21.19
C ARG A 86 1.24 0.76 20.39
N VAL A 87 2.22 0.35 19.60
CA VAL A 87 3.06 1.30 18.84
C VAL A 87 2.27 2.03 17.76
N VAL A 88 1.31 1.37 17.09
CA VAL A 88 0.43 2.02 16.11
C VAL A 88 -0.47 3.05 16.78
N ASN A 89 -1.07 2.72 17.92
CA ASN A 89 -1.92 3.66 18.69
C ASN A 89 -1.13 4.83 19.30
N SER A 90 0.19 4.72 19.41
CA SER A 90 1.06 5.80 19.91
C SER A 90 1.56 6.75 18.81
N MET A 91 1.19 6.52 17.56
CA MET A 91 1.57 7.40 16.45
C MET A 91 0.99 8.80 16.62
N PRO A 92 1.74 9.85 16.22
CA PRO A 92 1.20 11.20 16.15
C PRO A 92 0.09 11.29 15.10
N LYS A 93 -0.63 12.42 15.13
CA LYS A 93 -1.65 12.70 14.10
C LYS A 93 -1.02 12.71 12.71
N TRP A 94 -1.73 12.12 11.75
CA TRP A 94 -1.38 12.12 10.34
C TRP A 94 -1.98 13.35 9.64
N LYS A 95 -1.45 13.71 8.48
CA LYS A 95 -2.19 14.55 7.54
C LYS A 95 -3.34 13.71 6.99
N PRO A 96 -4.60 14.16 7.12
CA PRO A 96 -5.75 13.36 6.67
C PRO A 96 -5.81 13.20 5.16
N GLY A 97 -6.43 12.12 4.72
CA GLY A 97 -6.72 11.93 3.31
C GLY A 97 -7.82 12.87 2.82
N LYS A 98 -7.79 13.22 1.53
CA LYS A 98 -8.80 14.10 0.92
C LYS A 98 -9.46 13.46 -0.30
N GLN A 99 -10.75 13.68 -0.39
CA GLN A 99 -11.60 13.31 -1.52
C GLN A 99 -12.43 14.50 -1.94
N ARG A 100 -12.36 14.90 -3.20
CA ARG A 100 -13.03 16.11 -3.71
C ARG A 100 -12.75 17.36 -2.87
N GLY A 101 -11.49 17.52 -2.45
CA GLY A 101 -11.03 18.63 -1.61
C GLY A 101 -11.44 18.58 -0.13
N LYS A 102 -12.28 17.62 0.29
CA LYS A 102 -12.71 17.44 1.68
C LYS A 102 -11.90 16.36 2.39
N GLU A 103 -11.61 16.59 3.66
CA GLU A 103 -10.99 15.59 4.53
C GLU A 103 -11.96 14.43 4.79
N VAL A 104 -11.45 13.20 4.65
CA VAL A 104 -12.25 11.97 4.76
C VAL A 104 -11.54 10.93 5.61
N ARG A 105 -12.30 9.98 6.14
CA ARG A 105 -11.80 8.83 6.90
C ARG A 105 -11.16 7.83 5.96
N VAL A 106 -9.91 7.44 6.21
CA VAL A 106 -9.18 6.53 5.32
C VAL A 106 -8.65 5.34 6.09
N SER A 107 -8.96 4.15 5.58
CA SER A 107 -8.39 2.90 6.10
C SER A 107 -6.96 2.71 5.60
N TYR A 108 -6.03 2.54 6.51
CA TYR A 108 -4.62 2.37 6.23
C TYR A 108 -4.08 1.08 6.86
N THR A 109 -2.97 0.55 6.33
CA THR A 109 -2.33 -0.65 6.90
C THR A 109 -0.83 -0.47 6.89
N VAL A 110 -0.20 -0.70 8.03
CA VAL A 110 1.26 -0.63 8.18
C VAL A 110 1.83 -1.95 8.67
N PRO A 111 3.04 -2.33 8.23
CA PRO A 111 3.77 -3.46 8.78
C PRO A 111 4.57 -3.04 10.01
N VAL A 112 4.37 -3.70 11.15
CA VAL A 112 5.25 -3.63 12.32
C VAL A 112 6.18 -4.83 12.28
N ILE A 113 7.49 -4.58 12.25
CA ILE A 113 8.52 -5.61 12.04
C ILE A 113 9.34 -5.82 13.31
N PHE A 114 9.39 -7.07 13.75
CA PHE A 114 10.17 -7.51 14.89
C PHE A 114 11.38 -8.31 14.42
N SER A 115 12.59 -7.79 14.65
CA SER A 115 13.84 -8.41 14.22
C SER A 115 14.88 -8.29 15.33
N LEU A 116 15.51 -9.42 15.68
CA LEU A 116 16.49 -9.49 16.76
C LEU A 116 17.81 -8.78 16.43
N ASP A 117 18.11 -8.63 15.14
CA ASP A 117 19.33 -7.97 14.66
C ASP A 117 19.18 -6.46 14.49
N GLY A 118 18.01 -5.88 14.85
CA GLY A 118 17.69 -4.48 14.67
C GLY A 118 17.57 -4.04 13.19
N LYS A 119 17.78 -4.96 12.24
CA LYS A 119 17.78 -4.67 10.80
C LYS A 119 16.46 -5.03 10.11
N GLY A 120 15.43 -5.38 10.88
CA GLY A 120 14.15 -5.85 10.35
C GLY A 120 13.51 -4.87 9.36
N TYR A 121 13.46 -3.59 9.69
CA TYR A 121 12.95 -2.57 8.78
C TYR A 121 13.89 -2.30 7.60
N GLN A 122 15.20 -2.33 7.81
CA GLN A 122 16.20 -2.21 6.74
C GLN A 122 16.12 -3.43 5.80
N LYS A 123 15.93 -4.63 6.35
CA LYS A 123 15.73 -5.85 5.58
C LYS A 123 14.36 -5.86 4.89
N ALA A 124 13.30 -5.34 5.51
CA ALA A 124 12.00 -5.21 4.85
C ALA A 124 12.02 -4.15 3.75
N MET A 125 12.78 -3.08 3.93
CA MET A 125 13.08 -2.12 2.87
C MET A 125 13.93 -2.75 1.76
N SER A 126 14.74 -3.76 2.07
CA SER A 126 15.61 -4.47 1.12
C SER A 126 15.06 -5.81 0.61
N THR A 127 14.23 -6.54 1.38
CA THR A 127 13.67 -7.87 1.02
C THR A 127 12.32 -7.85 0.31
N ALA A 128 11.89 -6.70 -0.15
CA ALA A 128 10.97 -6.70 -1.28
C ALA A 128 11.62 -7.28 -2.57
N LYS A 129 12.76 -7.96 -2.41
CA LYS A 129 13.39 -8.80 -3.43
C LYS A 129 12.65 -10.12 -3.57
N GLY A 130 12.25 -10.40 -4.82
CA GLY A 130 11.59 -11.62 -5.23
C GLY A 130 12.30 -12.90 -4.78
N ASN A 131 11.47 -13.88 -4.48
CA ASN A 131 11.83 -15.25 -4.21
C ASN A 131 12.36 -15.91 -5.48
N THR A 132 13.66 -16.17 -5.55
CA THR A 132 14.23 -17.25 -6.35
C THR A 132 15.35 -17.89 -5.57
N LYS A 133 15.21 -19.21 -5.41
CA LYS A 133 16.17 -20.10 -4.74
C LYS A 133 17.57 -19.99 -5.36
N SER A 134 18.58 -19.83 -4.59
CA SER A 134 19.67 -20.80 -4.34
C SER A 134 20.94 -20.12 -3.82
N ASN A 135 21.46 -20.78 -2.77
CA ASN A 135 22.84 -20.90 -2.28
C ASN A 135 23.71 -19.67 -1.97
N ALA A 136 24.04 -19.74 -0.69
CA ALA A 136 25.21 -19.25 0.05
C ALA A 136 26.41 -18.74 -0.77
N THR A 137 26.98 -17.61 -0.38
CA THR A 137 28.30 -17.44 0.22
C THR A 137 28.76 -15.99 0.24
N GLN A 138 29.24 -15.58 1.40
CA GLN A 138 30.19 -14.51 1.70
C GLN A 138 29.78 -13.03 1.66
N ALA A 139 30.02 -12.47 2.82
CA ALA A 139 30.12 -11.04 3.12
C ALA A 139 31.15 -10.34 2.20
N GLN A 140 30.77 -9.18 1.69
CA GLN A 140 31.74 -8.09 1.52
C GLN A 140 31.05 -6.74 1.62
N SER A 141 31.62 -5.88 2.42
CA SER A 141 31.36 -4.46 2.59
C SER A 141 31.59 -3.72 1.27
N GLY A 142 30.63 -2.88 0.88
CA GLY A 142 30.80 -1.99 -0.27
C GLY A 142 29.46 -1.40 -0.68
N SER A 143 29.36 -0.11 -0.65
CA SER A 143 28.20 0.72 -0.94
C SER A 143 27.87 0.69 -2.44
N ASP A 144 27.33 -0.38 -2.97
CA ASP A 144 26.74 -0.37 -4.30
C ASP A 144 25.23 -0.46 -4.20
N PHE A 145 24.62 0.72 -4.35
CA PHE A 145 23.21 0.90 -4.56
C PHE A 145 22.85 0.29 -5.93
N ASP A 146 22.29 -0.94 -5.90
CA ASP A 146 21.85 -1.61 -7.12
C ASP A 146 20.61 -0.88 -7.67
N GLU A 147 20.83 -0.05 -8.67
CA GLU A 147 19.79 0.72 -9.35
C GLU A 147 18.75 -0.15 -10.06
N ASN A 148 19.04 -1.43 -10.29
CA ASN A 148 18.12 -2.38 -10.92
C ASN A 148 17.26 -3.13 -9.90
N GLN A 149 17.47 -2.89 -8.62
CA GLN A 149 16.69 -3.47 -7.56
C GLN A 149 15.22 -3.02 -7.66
N LEU A 150 14.29 -3.96 -7.45
CA LEU A 150 12.87 -3.67 -7.34
C LEU A 150 12.52 -3.27 -5.90
N PHE A 151 12.06 -2.07 -5.73
CA PHE A 151 11.62 -1.52 -4.45
C PHE A 151 10.09 -1.68 -4.29
N GLN A 152 9.62 -1.81 -3.06
CA GLN A 152 8.18 -1.78 -2.73
C GLN A 152 7.79 -0.48 -2.03
N ILE A 153 8.75 0.15 -1.37
CA ILE A 153 8.63 1.44 -0.68
C ILE A 153 9.90 2.22 -0.96
N VAL A 154 9.76 3.47 -1.34
CA VAL A 154 10.85 4.40 -1.67
C VAL A 154 10.55 5.79 -1.08
N GLU A 155 11.56 6.65 -1.03
CA GLU A 155 11.43 8.01 -0.50
C GLU A 155 10.41 8.85 -1.26
N GLU A 156 10.47 8.79 -2.60
CA GLU A 156 9.45 9.35 -3.47
C GLU A 156 8.75 8.20 -4.20
N MET A 157 7.49 7.94 -3.87
CA MET A 157 6.70 6.90 -4.55
C MET A 157 6.41 7.30 -6.00
N PRO A 158 6.27 6.31 -6.91
CA PRO A 158 5.80 6.59 -8.26
C PRO A 158 4.44 7.28 -8.24
N GLU A 159 4.26 8.21 -9.16
CA GLU A 159 3.02 8.98 -9.25
C GLU A 159 2.45 8.92 -10.68
N PHE A 160 1.15 8.61 -10.79
CA PHE A 160 0.43 8.71 -12.06
C PHE A 160 0.38 10.19 -12.51
N PRO A 161 0.47 10.50 -13.81
CA PRO A 161 0.31 11.88 -14.30
C PRO A 161 -1.00 12.52 -13.80
N GLY A 162 -0.89 13.58 -13.01
CA GLY A 162 -2.04 14.19 -12.35
C GLY A 162 -2.48 13.53 -11.04
N GLY A 163 -1.63 12.64 -10.47
CA GLY A 163 -1.84 12.01 -9.17
C GLY A 163 -2.82 10.83 -9.19
N MET A 164 -3.11 10.31 -7.99
CA MET A 164 -3.99 9.13 -7.84
C MET A 164 -5.43 9.40 -8.31
N GLY A 165 -5.93 10.62 -8.15
CA GLY A 165 -7.26 10.99 -8.64
C GLY A 165 -7.37 10.87 -10.16
N ALA A 166 -6.34 11.29 -10.91
CA ALA A 166 -6.27 11.12 -12.35
C ALA A 166 -6.11 9.64 -12.75
N CYS A 167 -5.36 8.85 -11.97
CA CYS A 167 -5.25 7.40 -12.16
C CYS A 167 -6.63 6.72 -12.05
N LEU A 168 -7.40 7.03 -11.02
CA LEU A 168 -8.74 6.48 -10.84
C LEU A 168 -9.68 6.87 -11.99
N LYS A 169 -9.65 8.15 -12.41
CA LYS A 169 -10.43 8.61 -13.57
C LYS A 169 -10.02 7.88 -14.85
N PHE A 170 -8.72 7.70 -15.07
CA PHE A 170 -8.20 6.94 -16.21
C PHE A 170 -8.71 5.51 -16.20
N LEU A 171 -8.62 4.82 -15.05
CA LEU A 171 -9.13 3.46 -14.92
C LEU A 171 -10.62 3.39 -15.21
N MET A 172 -11.43 4.29 -14.62
CA MET A 172 -12.88 4.31 -14.85
C MET A 172 -13.23 4.59 -16.33
N ALA A 173 -12.50 5.48 -17.01
CA ALA A 173 -12.76 5.87 -18.38
C ALA A 173 -12.30 4.81 -19.41
N ASN A 174 -11.27 4.02 -19.08
CA ASN A 174 -10.65 3.08 -20.01
C ASN A 174 -10.93 1.61 -19.69
N THR A 175 -11.62 1.31 -18.57
CA THR A 175 -12.04 -0.05 -18.23
C THR A 175 -13.33 -0.38 -18.99
N GLU A 176 -13.25 -1.37 -19.85
CA GLU A 176 -14.40 -1.94 -20.55
C GLU A 176 -15.00 -3.10 -19.76
N TYR A 177 -16.31 -3.15 -19.66
CA TYR A 177 -16.94 -4.25 -18.95
C TYR A 177 -17.04 -5.45 -19.89
N PRO A 178 -16.38 -6.60 -19.59
CA PRO A 178 -16.43 -7.76 -20.48
C PRO A 178 -17.87 -8.25 -20.66
N GLU A 179 -18.31 -8.47 -21.91
CA GLU A 179 -19.69 -8.86 -22.23
C GLU A 179 -20.14 -10.13 -21.50
N LYS A 180 -19.25 -11.12 -21.35
CA LYS A 180 -19.52 -12.35 -20.59
C LYS A 180 -19.76 -12.07 -19.10
N ALA A 181 -18.98 -11.15 -18.53
CA ALA A 181 -19.15 -10.76 -17.14
C ALA A 181 -20.43 -9.96 -16.93
N LYS A 182 -20.79 -9.10 -17.89
CA LYS A 182 -22.02 -8.31 -17.90
C LYS A 182 -23.25 -9.22 -18.00
N ALA A 183 -23.23 -10.18 -18.91
CA ALA A 183 -24.32 -11.17 -19.09
C ALA A 183 -24.55 -12.01 -17.81
N GLN A 184 -23.48 -12.33 -17.07
CA GLN A 184 -23.53 -13.09 -15.84
C GLN A 184 -23.70 -12.21 -14.57
N LYS A 185 -23.84 -10.90 -14.74
CA LYS A 185 -23.92 -9.91 -13.64
C LYS A 185 -22.77 -10.05 -12.63
N VAL A 186 -21.56 -10.33 -13.12
CA VAL A 186 -20.37 -10.53 -12.28
C VAL A 186 -19.76 -9.18 -11.94
N GLU A 187 -19.86 -8.76 -10.72
CA GLU A 187 -19.17 -7.58 -10.16
C GLU A 187 -17.96 -8.00 -9.33
N GLY A 188 -17.01 -7.09 -9.13
CA GLY A 188 -15.88 -7.38 -8.26
C GLY A 188 -14.74 -6.38 -8.33
N LYS A 189 -13.72 -6.67 -7.53
CA LYS A 189 -12.48 -5.91 -7.46
C LYS A 189 -11.31 -6.80 -7.85
N VAL A 190 -10.53 -6.36 -8.81
CA VAL A 190 -9.29 -7.02 -9.22
C VAL A 190 -8.11 -6.15 -8.80
N SER A 191 -7.18 -6.69 -8.03
CA SER A 191 -5.96 -5.99 -7.64
C SER A 191 -4.82 -6.43 -8.54
N VAL A 192 -4.28 -5.48 -9.30
CA VAL A 192 -3.16 -5.70 -10.22
C VAL A 192 -1.90 -5.07 -9.63
N LYS A 193 -0.86 -5.88 -9.48
CA LYS A 193 0.49 -5.44 -9.13
C LYS A 193 1.31 -5.30 -10.40
N PHE A 194 2.10 -4.26 -10.50
CA PHE A 194 3.03 -4.01 -11.62
C PHE A 194 4.28 -3.29 -11.13
N VAL A 195 5.24 -3.15 -11.99
CA VAL A 195 6.46 -2.39 -11.72
C VAL A 195 6.41 -1.08 -12.51
N VAL A 196 6.64 0.02 -11.83
CA VAL A 196 6.96 1.30 -12.46
C VAL A 196 8.47 1.33 -12.66
N GLU A 197 8.89 1.36 -13.92
CA GLU A 197 10.28 1.36 -14.32
C GLU A 197 10.92 2.75 -14.13
N LYS A 198 12.24 2.85 -14.26
CA LYS A 198 12.98 4.10 -14.11
C LYS A 198 12.55 5.18 -15.12
N ASP A 199 12.09 4.77 -16.29
CA ASP A 199 11.58 5.68 -17.33
C ASP A 199 10.08 5.99 -17.18
N GLY A 200 9.46 5.49 -16.10
CA GLY A 200 8.05 5.64 -15.81
C GLY A 200 7.12 4.64 -16.51
N SER A 201 7.64 3.79 -17.39
CA SER A 201 6.85 2.75 -18.05
C SER A 201 6.39 1.69 -17.05
N ILE A 202 5.31 0.99 -17.40
CA ILE A 202 4.77 -0.11 -16.61
C ILE A 202 5.28 -1.43 -17.17
N SER A 203 5.74 -2.31 -16.28
CA SER A 203 6.17 -3.65 -16.64
C SER A 203 5.62 -4.69 -15.65
N ASN A 204 5.60 -5.95 -16.10
CA ASN A 204 5.25 -7.12 -15.30
C ASN A 204 3.90 -7.00 -14.53
N PRO A 205 2.78 -6.65 -15.18
CA PRO A 205 1.49 -6.61 -14.52
C PRO A 205 1.02 -8.01 -14.15
N GLN A 206 0.63 -8.19 -12.89
CA GLN A 206 0.18 -9.47 -12.33
C GLN A 206 -1.05 -9.27 -11.45
N ILE A 207 -2.01 -10.18 -11.56
CA ILE A 207 -3.15 -10.21 -10.66
C ILE A 207 -2.72 -10.85 -9.35
N ILE A 208 -2.77 -10.08 -8.26
CA ILE A 208 -2.47 -10.57 -6.91
C ILE A 208 -3.72 -10.93 -6.12
N LYS A 209 -4.86 -10.36 -6.51
CA LYS A 209 -6.17 -10.69 -5.97
C LYS A 209 -7.22 -10.43 -7.03
N GLY A 210 -7.78 -11.48 -7.60
CA GLY A 210 -8.90 -11.47 -8.53
C GLY A 210 -10.16 -12.05 -7.88
N GLY A 211 -11.33 -11.52 -8.24
CA GLY A 211 -12.61 -12.06 -7.81
C GLY A 211 -13.16 -13.11 -8.79
N ASN A 212 -13.17 -12.75 -10.07
CA ASN A 212 -13.70 -13.60 -11.15
C ASN A 212 -12.76 -13.56 -12.36
N PRO A 213 -12.40 -14.71 -12.94
CA PRO A 213 -11.52 -14.77 -14.11
C PRO A 213 -11.98 -13.92 -15.29
N LEU A 214 -13.29 -13.75 -15.48
CA LEU A 214 -13.85 -12.95 -16.58
C LEU A 214 -13.46 -11.45 -16.52
N LEU A 215 -13.01 -10.97 -15.35
CA LEU A 215 -12.60 -9.58 -15.15
C LEU A 215 -11.08 -9.40 -15.24
N ASN A 216 -10.33 -10.49 -15.20
CA ASN A 216 -8.89 -10.46 -15.06
C ASN A 216 -8.16 -9.93 -16.31
N ASP A 217 -8.58 -10.36 -17.47
CA ASP A 217 -7.96 -9.96 -18.75
C ASP A 217 -8.13 -8.46 -18.98
N GLU A 218 -9.32 -7.95 -18.70
CA GLU A 218 -9.60 -6.53 -18.81
C GLU A 218 -8.81 -5.70 -17.80
N ALA A 219 -8.69 -6.20 -16.55
CA ALA A 219 -7.87 -5.54 -15.56
C ALA A 219 -6.39 -5.44 -15.97
N LEU A 220 -5.84 -6.49 -16.59
CA LEU A 220 -4.48 -6.45 -17.14
C LEU A 220 -4.39 -5.50 -18.35
N ARG A 221 -5.38 -5.52 -19.25
CA ARG A 221 -5.43 -4.66 -20.44
C ARG A 221 -5.37 -3.18 -20.03
N VAL A 222 -6.24 -2.76 -19.12
CA VAL A 222 -6.33 -1.35 -18.72
C VAL A 222 -5.06 -0.89 -17.98
N VAL A 223 -4.42 -1.75 -17.19
CA VAL A 223 -3.13 -1.42 -16.55
C VAL A 223 -2.04 -1.24 -17.61
N ASN A 224 -1.98 -2.12 -18.59
CA ASN A 224 -1.00 -2.02 -19.70
C ASN A 224 -1.21 -0.77 -20.59
N SER A 225 -2.40 -0.20 -20.61
CA SER A 225 -2.71 1.01 -21.38
C SER A 225 -2.42 2.31 -20.63
N MET A 226 -1.95 2.24 -19.39
CA MET A 226 -1.62 3.44 -18.60
C MET A 226 -0.48 4.23 -19.24
N PRO A 227 -0.52 5.57 -19.18
CA PRO A 227 0.60 6.41 -19.59
C PRO A 227 1.81 6.21 -18.68
N LYS A 228 2.95 6.75 -19.10
CA LYS A 228 4.15 6.74 -18.24
C LYS A 228 3.90 7.48 -16.93
N TRP A 229 4.30 6.86 -15.83
CA TRP A 229 4.25 7.42 -14.49
C TRP A 229 5.49 8.28 -14.23
N LYS A 230 5.40 9.19 -13.27
CA LYS A 230 6.58 9.78 -12.65
C LYS A 230 7.27 8.65 -11.87
N PRO A 231 8.54 8.31 -12.16
CA PRO A 231 9.20 7.19 -11.50
C PRO A 231 9.47 7.48 -10.02
N GLY A 232 9.52 6.43 -9.22
CA GLY A 232 9.91 6.55 -7.82
C GLY A 232 11.41 6.86 -7.66
N LYS A 233 11.77 7.48 -6.53
CA LYS A 233 13.16 7.79 -6.21
C LYS A 233 13.55 7.26 -4.83
N GLN A 234 14.80 6.84 -4.74
CA GLN A 234 15.48 6.43 -3.53
C GLN A 234 16.86 7.07 -3.48
N ARG A 235 17.17 7.78 -2.40
CA ARG A 235 18.44 8.54 -2.27
C ARG A 235 18.69 9.47 -3.47
N GLY A 236 17.64 10.14 -3.94
CA GLY A 236 17.69 11.05 -5.09
C GLY A 236 17.83 10.39 -6.47
N LYS A 237 18.01 9.07 -6.54
CA LYS A 237 18.10 8.30 -7.79
C LYS A 237 16.76 7.67 -8.16
N VAL A 238 16.43 7.69 -9.46
CA VAL A 238 15.25 6.98 -9.98
C VAL A 238 15.43 5.46 -9.89
N VAL A 239 14.42 4.77 -9.41
CA VAL A 239 14.45 3.33 -9.14
C VAL A 239 13.19 2.64 -9.63
N ARG A 240 13.26 1.30 -9.77
CA ARG A 240 12.13 0.45 -10.10
C ARG A 240 11.27 0.21 -8.87
N VAL A 241 9.97 0.48 -8.97
CA VAL A 241 9.07 0.37 -7.81
C VAL A 241 7.87 -0.51 -8.11
N GLY A 242 7.63 -1.50 -7.25
CA GLY A 242 6.43 -2.32 -7.29
C GLY A 242 5.22 -1.53 -6.78
N TYR A 243 4.19 -1.43 -7.60
CA TYR A 243 2.94 -0.72 -7.29
C TYR A 243 1.73 -1.64 -7.43
N THR A 244 0.64 -1.31 -6.75
CA THR A 244 -0.60 -2.10 -6.85
C THR A 244 -1.79 -1.16 -6.97
N VAL A 245 -2.64 -1.40 -7.96
CA VAL A 245 -3.90 -0.67 -8.14
C VAL A 245 -5.09 -1.61 -8.07
N PRO A 246 -6.20 -1.19 -7.45
CA PRO A 246 -7.46 -1.89 -7.52
C PRO A 246 -8.28 -1.40 -8.72
N ILE A 247 -8.81 -2.33 -9.50
CA ILE A 247 -9.78 -2.06 -10.56
C ILE A 247 -11.13 -2.58 -10.10
N ILE A 248 -12.13 -1.71 -10.10
CA ILE A 248 -13.45 -2.01 -9.58
C ILE A 248 -14.42 -2.13 -10.76
N PHE A 249 -15.01 -3.30 -10.90
CA PHE A 249 -16.06 -3.60 -11.86
C PHE A 249 -17.41 -3.56 -11.15
N LYS A 250 -18.23 -2.60 -11.52
CA LYS A 250 -19.59 -2.44 -10.99
C LYS A 250 -20.55 -2.18 -12.15
N LEU A 251 -21.67 -2.89 -12.17
CA LEU A 251 -22.76 -2.67 -13.12
C LEU A 251 -23.50 -1.39 -12.76
N GLN A 252 -23.81 -0.59 -13.76
CA GLN A 252 -24.65 0.59 -13.65
C GLN A 252 -26.13 0.19 -13.77
#